data_40be127d3e0516aa96f2ff294b1b0a2c
#
_entry.id   40be127d3e0516aa96f2ff294b1b0a2c
#
_cell.length_a   1.000
_cell.length_b   1.000
_cell.length_c   1.000
_cell.angle_alpha   90.00
_cell.angle_beta   90.00
_cell.angle_gamma   90.00
#
_symmetry.space_group_name_H-M   'P 1'
#
loop_
_entity.id
_entity.type
_entity.pdbx_description
1 polymer ?
#
loop_
_entity_poly.entity_id
_entity_poly.type
_entity_poly.pdbx_seq_one_letter_code
_entity_poly.pdbx_strand_id
1 'polypeptide(L)'
;MLHESTQNSRAMLIQLARLGDLVQSLPAIEALVDADPETPLDVLCSAPLATVLGEARNIGRVIPWDGARWRAWGEQWSEDPHGTLRAAQAYLAGLGESTYGRIYPLNQHNRSLLLTHLFSSPSVRADWDDRSEARIRPWAEYLRQIATRRGNNRVHLADAWCGMSGVRPRGRAPLFQ
;
A
#
# COMPACT_ATOMS: atom_id res chain seq x y z
N MET A 1 -17.79 31.69 -7.33
CA MET A 1 -17.92 30.29 -7.80
C MET A 1 -16.63 29.57 -7.41
N LEU A 2 -16.67 28.84 -6.31
CA LEU A 2 -15.56 28.02 -5.85
C LEU A 2 -15.58 26.77 -6.73
N HIS A 3 -14.53 26.54 -7.52
CA HIS A 3 -14.29 25.26 -8.17
C HIS A 3 -14.20 24.20 -7.07
N GLU A 4 -15.25 23.41 -6.90
CA GLU A 4 -15.15 22.10 -6.28
C GLU A 4 -14.18 21.29 -7.16
N SER A 5 -12.93 21.22 -6.73
CA SER A 5 -12.00 20.20 -7.22
C SER A 5 -12.67 18.86 -6.92
N THR A 6 -13.07 18.14 -7.96
CA THR A 6 -13.46 16.74 -7.89
C THR A 6 -12.32 15.99 -7.21
N GLN A 7 -12.42 15.87 -5.90
CA GLN A 7 -11.51 15.04 -5.11
C GLN A 7 -11.59 13.63 -5.69
N ASN A 8 -10.45 13.12 -6.17
CA ASN A 8 -10.39 11.77 -6.73
C ASN A 8 -10.93 10.80 -5.67
N SER A 9 -12.07 10.20 -5.97
CA SER A 9 -12.89 9.46 -5.00
C SER A 9 -12.34 8.06 -4.68
N ARG A 10 -11.14 7.69 -5.14
CA ARG A 10 -10.54 6.38 -4.92
C ARG A 10 -9.44 6.42 -3.84
N ALA A 11 -9.32 5.33 -3.10
CA ALA A 11 -8.22 5.10 -2.17
C ALA A 11 -7.31 3.96 -2.68
N MET A 12 -6.03 3.97 -2.29
CA MET A 12 -5.08 2.90 -2.59
C MET A 12 -4.45 2.36 -1.31
N LEU A 13 -4.38 1.04 -1.18
CA LEU A 13 -3.55 0.37 -0.19
C LEU A 13 -2.36 -0.28 -0.89
N ILE A 14 -1.16 -0.09 -0.37
CA ILE A 14 0.08 -0.67 -0.90
C ILE A 14 0.60 -1.73 0.05
N GLN A 15 0.59 -3.01 -0.38
CA GLN A 15 1.11 -4.15 0.38
C GLN A 15 1.98 -5.03 -0.52
N LEU A 16 3.29 -4.79 -0.51
CA LEU A 16 4.27 -5.49 -1.36
C LEU A 16 5.04 -6.58 -0.62
N ALA A 17 4.67 -6.88 0.60
CA ALA A 17 5.33 -7.89 1.41
C ALA A 17 4.93 -9.32 1.01
N ARG A 18 5.32 -10.31 1.81
CA ARG A 18 5.05 -11.72 1.55
C ARG A 18 3.58 -12.08 1.81
N LEU A 19 3.15 -13.27 1.34
CA LEU A 19 1.78 -13.76 1.53
C LEU A 19 1.31 -13.68 2.98
N GLY A 20 2.15 -14.07 3.95
CA GLY A 20 1.79 -14.01 5.36
C GLY A 20 1.45 -12.60 5.85
N ASP A 21 2.19 -11.60 5.38
CA ASP A 21 1.92 -10.19 5.72
C ASP A 21 0.63 -9.70 5.06
N LEU A 22 0.36 -10.12 3.80
CA LEU A 22 -0.90 -9.81 3.13
C LEU A 22 -2.09 -10.39 3.89
N VAL A 23 -2.05 -11.69 4.22
CA VAL A 23 -3.12 -12.38 4.97
C VAL A 23 -3.39 -11.66 6.31
N GLN A 24 -2.33 -11.26 7.00
CA GLN A 24 -2.47 -10.52 8.25
C GLN A 24 -2.95 -9.08 8.06
N SER A 25 -2.86 -8.51 6.87
CA SER A 25 -3.40 -7.17 6.57
C SER A 25 -4.87 -7.21 6.08
N LEU A 26 -5.45 -8.38 5.81
CA LEU A 26 -6.85 -8.50 5.40
C LEU A 26 -7.85 -7.82 6.36
N PRO A 27 -7.71 -7.93 7.69
CA PRO A 27 -8.58 -7.19 8.61
C PRO A 27 -8.48 -5.67 8.48
N ALA A 28 -7.32 -5.15 8.10
CA ALA A 28 -7.15 -3.71 7.85
C ALA A 28 -7.83 -3.29 6.53
N ILE A 29 -7.72 -4.12 5.48
CA ILE A 29 -8.42 -3.90 4.20
C ILE A 29 -9.93 -3.87 4.42
N GLU A 30 -10.47 -4.87 5.12
CA GLU A 30 -11.89 -4.97 5.46
C GLU A 30 -12.37 -3.75 6.27
N ALA A 31 -11.62 -3.38 7.30
CA ALA A 31 -11.97 -2.24 8.14
C ALA A 31 -11.92 -0.89 7.38
N LEU A 32 -11.03 -0.76 6.39
CA LEU A 32 -10.98 0.42 5.53
C LEU A 32 -12.19 0.50 4.61
N VAL A 33 -12.55 -0.60 3.96
CA VAL A 33 -13.74 -0.69 3.09
C VAL A 33 -15.02 -0.40 3.89
N ASP A 34 -15.14 -0.95 5.08
CA ASP A 34 -16.29 -0.72 5.96
C ASP A 34 -16.37 0.72 6.52
N ALA A 35 -15.22 1.37 6.68
CA ALA A 35 -15.17 2.75 7.20
C ALA A 35 -15.62 3.78 6.17
N ASP A 36 -15.43 3.50 4.88
CA ASP A 36 -15.80 4.39 3.78
C ASP A 36 -16.26 3.56 2.56
N PRO A 37 -17.50 3.01 2.61
CA PRO A 37 -18.01 2.12 1.56
C PRO A 37 -18.18 2.78 0.20
N GLU A 38 -18.32 4.09 0.16
CA GLU A 38 -18.51 4.86 -1.07
C GLU A 38 -17.18 5.14 -1.80
N THR A 39 -16.05 4.98 -1.10
CA THR A 39 -14.73 5.19 -1.68
C THR A 39 -14.12 3.84 -2.08
N PRO A 40 -14.03 3.50 -3.38
CA PRO A 40 -13.40 2.26 -3.81
C PRO A 40 -11.94 2.17 -3.35
N LEU A 41 -11.57 1.07 -2.69
CA LEU A 41 -10.21 0.79 -2.23
C LEU A 41 -9.49 -0.09 -3.25
N ASP A 42 -8.52 0.45 -3.98
CA ASP A 42 -7.63 -0.32 -4.82
C ASP A 42 -6.48 -0.90 -3.99
N VAL A 43 -6.05 -2.11 -4.30
CA VAL A 43 -4.95 -2.78 -3.58
C VAL A 43 -3.80 -3.08 -4.54
N LEU A 44 -2.67 -2.39 -4.35
CA LEU A 44 -1.41 -2.68 -5.02
C LEU A 44 -0.64 -3.73 -4.22
N CYS A 45 -0.49 -4.92 -4.77
CA CYS A 45 0.23 -6.03 -4.13
C CYS A 45 1.14 -6.77 -5.12
N SER A 46 2.01 -7.65 -4.63
CA SER A 46 2.86 -8.43 -5.54
C SER A 46 2.02 -9.31 -6.46
N ALA A 47 2.47 -9.51 -7.70
CA ALA A 47 1.72 -10.22 -8.73
C ALA A 47 1.22 -11.63 -8.30
N PRO A 48 2.00 -12.46 -7.59
CA PRO A 48 1.50 -13.75 -7.09
C PRO A 48 0.36 -13.63 -6.07
N LEU A 49 0.26 -12.49 -5.38
CA LEU A 49 -0.75 -12.27 -4.34
C LEU A 49 -2.03 -11.64 -4.91
N ALA A 50 -1.95 -11.01 -6.07
CA ALA A 50 -3.09 -10.42 -6.74
C ALA A 50 -4.18 -11.45 -7.05
N THR A 51 -3.80 -12.68 -7.38
CA THR A 51 -4.73 -13.79 -7.63
C THR A 51 -5.57 -14.11 -6.38
N VAL A 52 -4.96 -14.09 -5.20
CA VAL A 52 -5.65 -14.37 -3.94
C VAL A 52 -6.68 -13.28 -3.63
N LEU A 53 -6.31 -12.01 -3.85
CA LEU A 53 -7.20 -10.88 -3.58
C LEU A 53 -8.27 -10.68 -4.67
N GLY A 54 -8.08 -11.23 -5.87
CA GLY A 54 -9.02 -11.07 -6.97
C GLY A 54 -10.41 -11.66 -6.69
N GLU A 55 -10.52 -12.56 -5.71
CA GLU A 55 -11.79 -13.14 -5.24
C GLU A 55 -12.39 -12.38 -4.03
N ALA A 56 -11.68 -11.39 -3.50
CA ALA A 56 -12.15 -10.63 -2.35
C ALA A 56 -13.29 -9.68 -2.74
N ARG A 57 -14.33 -9.65 -1.93
CA ARG A 57 -15.49 -8.77 -2.15
C ARG A 57 -15.20 -7.35 -1.68
N ASN A 58 -15.88 -6.39 -2.31
CA ASN A 58 -15.86 -4.98 -1.93
C ASN A 58 -14.47 -4.30 -2.02
N ILE A 59 -13.50 -4.94 -2.68
CA ILE A 59 -12.25 -4.29 -3.11
C ILE A 59 -12.51 -3.65 -4.48
N GLY A 60 -11.90 -2.50 -4.74
CA GLY A 60 -11.96 -1.83 -6.04
C GLY A 60 -11.18 -2.63 -7.10
N ARG A 61 -9.94 -2.24 -7.37
CA ARG A 61 -9.05 -2.98 -8.27
C ARG A 61 -7.93 -3.65 -7.47
N VAL A 62 -7.59 -4.86 -7.87
CA VAL A 62 -6.34 -5.50 -7.42
C VAL A 62 -5.28 -5.25 -8.50
N ILE A 63 -4.23 -4.53 -8.14
CA ILE A 63 -3.18 -4.08 -9.06
C ILE A 63 -1.92 -4.92 -8.81
N PRO A 64 -1.54 -5.79 -9.76
CA PRO A 64 -0.36 -6.63 -9.59
C PRO A 64 0.92 -5.82 -9.79
N TRP A 65 1.82 -5.89 -8.81
CA TRP A 65 3.16 -5.32 -8.88
C TRP A 65 4.19 -6.37 -9.29
N ASP A 66 4.87 -6.15 -10.41
CA ASP A 66 5.94 -7.01 -10.89
C ASP A 66 7.30 -6.60 -10.27
N GLY A 67 7.56 -7.12 -9.10
CA GLY A 67 8.82 -6.84 -8.38
C GLY A 67 10.06 -7.44 -9.03
N ALA A 68 9.92 -8.48 -9.86
CA ALA A 68 11.02 -9.08 -10.61
C ALA A 68 11.48 -8.15 -11.74
N ARG A 69 10.52 -7.65 -12.52
CA ARG A 69 10.76 -6.64 -13.57
C ARG A 69 11.43 -5.39 -13.00
N TRP A 70 10.93 -4.89 -11.87
CA TRP A 70 11.50 -3.73 -11.21
C TRP A 70 12.95 -3.94 -10.77
N ARG A 71 13.28 -5.14 -10.32
CA ARG A 71 14.66 -5.49 -9.99
C ARG A 71 15.55 -5.54 -11.22
N ALA A 72 15.09 -6.18 -12.29
CA ALA A 72 15.82 -6.26 -13.56
C ALA A 72 16.16 -4.86 -14.10
N TRP A 73 15.24 -3.91 -14.00
CA TRP A 73 15.52 -2.52 -14.38
C TRP A 73 16.58 -1.88 -13.48
N GLY A 74 16.60 -2.18 -12.18
CA GLY A 74 17.65 -1.72 -11.27
C GLY A 74 19.04 -2.24 -11.68
N GLU A 75 19.12 -3.46 -12.15
CA GLU A 75 20.36 -4.07 -12.66
C GLU A 75 20.80 -3.47 -14.00
N GLN A 76 19.86 -3.15 -14.89
CA GLN A 76 20.12 -2.54 -16.19
C GLN A 76 20.42 -1.04 -16.12
N TRP A 77 20.14 -0.39 -14.99
CA TRP A 77 20.24 1.06 -14.85
C TRP A 77 21.62 1.63 -15.21
N SER A 78 22.71 0.93 -14.87
CA SER A 78 24.07 1.39 -15.17
C SER A 78 24.44 1.30 -16.66
N GLU A 79 23.75 0.44 -17.42
CA GLU A 79 24.03 0.20 -18.85
C GLU A 79 23.15 1.07 -19.75
N ASP A 80 21.86 1.14 -19.46
CA ASP A 80 20.89 1.97 -20.21
C ASP A 80 19.91 2.69 -19.26
N PRO A 81 20.31 3.80 -18.64
CA PRO A 81 19.43 4.54 -17.73
C PRO A 81 18.22 5.16 -18.44
N HIS A 82 18.37 5.61 -19.69
CA HIS A 82 17.27 6.23 -20.43
C HIS A 82 16.22 5.23 -20.89
N GLY A 83 16.61 4.07 -21.40
CA GLY A 83 15.68 3.01 -21.76
C GLY A 83 14.97 2.45 -20.55
N THR A 84 15.71 2.22 -19.47
CA THR A 84 15.17 1.75 -18.20
C THR A 84 14.12 2.71 -17.63
N LEU A 85 14.42 4.03 -17.64
CA LEU A 85 13.47 5.04 -17.16
C LEU A 85 12.18 5.06 -17.99
N ARG A 86 12.29 5.03 -19.34
CA ARG A 86 11.12 4.99 -20.22
C ARG A 86 10.27 3.74 -19.98
N ALA A 87 10.92 2.57 -19.83
CA ALA A 87 10.22 1.32 -19.56
C ALA A 87 9.49 1.37 -18.21
N ALA A 88 10.11 1.91 -17.17
CA ALA A 88 9.51 2.09 -15.86
C ALA A 88 8.32 3.07 -15.91
N GLN A 89 8.44 4.19 -16.61
CA GLN A 89 7.36 5.15 -16.79
C GLN A 89 6.16 4.53 -17.53
N ALA A 90 6.42 3.80 -18.63
CA ALA A 90 5.36 3.10 -19.36
C ALA A 90 4.64 2.04 -18.50
N TYR A 91 5.39 1.29 -17.69
CA TYR A 91 4.82 0.33 -16.75
C TYR A 91 3.94 1.02 -15.71
N LEU A 92 4.41 2.09 -15.08
CA LEU A 92 3.64 2.83 -14.08
C LEU A 92 2.37 3.46 -14.66
N ALA A 93 2.45 4.00 -15.88
CA ALA A 93 1.27 4.50 -16.60
C ALA A 93 0.24 3.40 -16.88
N GLY A 94 0.69 2.16 -17.07
CA GLY A 94 -0.17 1.00 -17.28
C GLY A 94 -0.84 0.44 -16.02
N LEU A 95 -0.38 0.86 -14.81
CA LEU A 95 -0.98 0.39 -13.55
C LEU A 95 -2.34 1.04 -13.23
N GLY A 96 -2.74 2.06 -13.96
CA GLY A 96 -4.04 2.71 -13.82
C GLY A 96 -3.97 4.18 -13.46
N GLU A 97 -4.90 4.65 -12.63
CA GLU A 97 -4.96 6.07 -12.26
C GLU A 97 -3.67 6.54 -11.58
N SER A 98 -3.23 7.74 -11.94
CA SER A 98 -2.01 8.33 -11.39
C SER A 98 -2.20 9.05 -10.06
N THR A 99 -3.46 9.27 -9.66
CA THR A 99 -3.78 10.03 -8.44
C THR A 99 -4.90 9.37 -7.65
N TYR A 100 -4.68 9.28 -6.34
CA TYR A 100 -5.65 8.77 -5.38
C TYR A 100 -5.96 9.81 -4.32
N GLY A 101 -7.19 9.85 -3.85
CA GLY A 101 -7.60 10.73 -2.75
C GLY A 101 -6.92 10.38 -1.43
N ARG A 102 -6.63 9.09 -1.21
CA ARG A 102 -5.93 8.58 -0.02
C ARG A 102 -5.04 7.41 -0.40
N ILE A 103 -3.85 7.32 0.22
CA ILE A 103 -2.93 6.19 0.05
C ILE A 103 -2.54 5.66 1.43
N TYR A 104 -2.61 4.32 1.58
CA TYR A 104 -2.27 3.57 2.79
C TYR A 104 -1.07 2.65 2.52
N PRO A 105 0.18 3.14 2.64
CA PRO A 105 1.36 2.29 2.48
C PRO A 105 1.57 1.46 3.75
N LEU A 106 1.38 0.16 3.67
CA LEU A 106 1.61 -0.75 4.80
C LEU A 106 3.07 -1.19 4.92
N ASN A 107 3.84 -1.07 3.85
CA ASN A 107 5.25 -1.44 3.88
C ASN A 107 6.14 -0.23 4.14
N GLN A 108 7.17 -0.43 4.96
CA GLN A 108 8.14 0.60 5.35
C GLN A 108 9.41 0.57 4.49
N HIS A 109 9.39 -0.07 3.34
CA HIS A 109 10.53 -0.11 2.43
C HIS A 109 10.54 1.12 1.53
N ASN A 110 11.73 1.64 1.24
CA ASN A 110 11.94 2.78 0.33
C ASN A 110 11.16 2.64 -0.99
N ARG A 111 11.02 1.41 -1.49
CA ARG A 111 10.26 1.10 -2.69
C ARG A 111 8.78 1.44 -2.56
N SER A 112 8.17 1.09 -1.43
CA SER A 112 6.75 1.40 -1.17
C SER A 112 6.54 2.89 -1.00
N LEU A 113 7.48 3.58 -0.36
CA LEU A 113 7.46 5.03 -0.22
C LEU A 113 7.57 5.72 -1.58
N LEU A 114 8.51 5.27 -2.43
CA LEU A 114 8.62 5.79 -3.80
C LEU A 114 7.30 5.63 -4.58
N LEU A 115 6.66 4.47 -4.50
CA LEU A 115 5.36 4.24 -5.13
C LEU A 115 4.27 5.17 -4.58
N THR A 116 4.29 5.43 -3.27
CA THR A 116 3.37 6.38 -2.65
C THR A 116 3.51 7.78 -3.28
N HIS A 117 4.75 8.22 -3.55
CA HIS A 117 5.00 9.50 -4.22
C HIS A 117 4.60 9.49 -5.71
N LEU A 118 4.75 8.37 -6.39
CA LEU A 118 4.39 8.24 -7.81
C LEU A 118 2.87 8.26 -8.04
N PHE A 119 2.10 7.76 -7.10
CA PHE A 119 0.64 7.82 -7.09
C PHE A 119 0.11 9.01 -6.28
N SER A 120 0.87 10.09 -6.19
CA SER A 120 0.70 11.20 -5.27
C SER A 120 -0.72 11.74 -5.16
N SER A 121 -1.14 11.85 -3.93
CA SER A 121 -2.36 12.51 -3.50
C SER A 121 -2.01 13.64 -2.53
N PRO A 122 -2.79 14.73 -2.49
CA PRO A 122 -2.66 15.72 -1.42
C PRO A 122 -2.89 15.16 -0.01
N SER A 123 -3.50 13.97 0.10
CA SER A 123 -3.82 13.30 1.36
C SER A 123 -3.13 11.95 1.47
N VAL A 124 -1.80 11.88 1.38
CA VAL A 124 -1.07 10.68 1.74
C VAL A 124 -1.20 10.48 3.25
N ARG A 125 -2.03 9.54 3.66
CA ARG A 125 -2.03 9.02 5.03
C ARG A 125 -1.01 7.90 5.12
N ALA A 126 0.25 8.27 4.97
CA ALA A 126 1.36 7.44 5.36
C ALA A 126 1.64 7.66 6.84
N ASP A 127 1.84 6.59 7.57
CA ASP A 127 2.46 6.65 8.89
C ASP A 127 3.94 7.06 8.80
N TRP A 128 4.39 7.43 7.61
CA TRP A 128 5.73 7.80 7.28
C TRP A 128 5.76 9.14 6.55
N ASP A 129 6.39 10.13 7.16
CA ASP A 129 6.76 11.39 6.51
C ASP A 129 8.30 11.42 6.40
N ASP A 130 8.82 11.29 5.19
CA ASP A 130 10.26 11.35 4.92
C ASP A 130 10.86 12.76 5.09
N ARG A 131 9.99 13.77 5.18
CA ARG A 131 10.39 15.18 5.29
C ARG A 131 10.67 15.64 6.72
N SER A 132 10.30 14.84 7.70
CA SER A 132 10.60 15.15 9.08
C SER A 132 11.13 13.90 9.79
N GLU A 133 12.39 13.88 10.15
CA GLU A 133 12.99 12.90 11.07
C GLU A 133 12.23 12.78 12.40
N ALA A 134 11.23 13.63 12.60
CA ALA A 134 10.60 13.86 13.89
C ALA A 134 9.29 13.08 14.11
N ARG A 135 8.68 12.42 13.14
CA ARG A 135 7.35 11.79 13.33
C ARG A 135 7.19 10.46 12.62
N ILE A 136 7.99 9.49 12.99
CA ILE A 136 7.60 8.08 12.75
C ILE A 136 6.39 7.83 13.64
N ARG A 137 5.23 7.53 13.04
CA ARG A 137 4.04 7.23 13.82
C ARG A 137 4.25 5.94 14.64
N PRO A 138 3.61 5.80 15.79
CA PRO A 138 3.89 4.72 16.74
C PRO A 138 3.77 3.31 16.14
N TRP A 139 2.84 3.08 15.24
CA TRP A 139 2.63 1.77 14.62
C TRP A 139 3.71 1.41 13.61
N ALA A 140 4.19 2.37 12.81
CA ALA A 140 5.30 2.16 11.90
C ALA A 140 6.59 1.82 12.65
N GLU A 141 6.87 2.55 13.72
CA GLU A 141 8.01 2.27 14.58
C GLU A 141 7.89 0.90 15.28
N TYR A 142 6.69 0.57 15.77
CA TYR A 142 6.43 -0.74 16.36
C TYR A 142 6.73 -1.87 15.36
N LEU A 143 6.23 -1.80 14.15
CA LEU A 143 6.47 -2.82 13.11
C LEU A 143 7.95 -2.90 12.72
N ARG A 144 8.65 -1.76 12.66
CA ARG A 144 10.09 -1.72 12.40
C ARG A 144 10.88 -2.43 13.51
N GLN A 145 10.51 -2.22 14.77
CA GLN A 145 11.16 -2.85 15.91
C GLN A 145 10.92 -4.37 15.96
N ILE A 146 9.69 -4.82 15.75
CA ILE A 146 9.39 -6.25 15.78
C ILE A 146 9.96 -7.02 14.58
N ALA A 147 10.24 -6.36 13.46
CA ALA A 147 10.92 -6.96 12.32
C ALA A 147 12.33 -7.45 12.72
N THR A 148 13.02 -6.74 13.60
CA THR A 148 14.35 -7.06 14.09
C THR A 148 14.37 -7.78 15.44
N ARG A 149 13.35 -7.57 16.29
CA ARG A 149 13.25 -8.10 17.66
C ARG A 149 11.90 -8.78 17.89
N ARG A 150 11.65 -9.87 17.18
CA ARG A 150 10.35 -10.60 17.18
C ARG A 150 9.89 -11.02 18.57
N GLY A 151 10.80 -11.35 19.49
CA GLY A 151 10.47 -11.69 20.87
C GLY A 151 9.78 -10.58 21.67
N ASN A 152 9.85 -9.34 21.22
CA ASN A 152 9.22 -8.20 21.86
C ASN A 152 7.77 -7.95 21.37
N ASN A 153 7.30 -8.76 20.40
CA ASN A 153 5.95 -8.61 19.88
C ASN A 153 4.91 -8.93 20.96
N ARG A 154 4.05 -7.97 21.26
CA ARG A 154 2.95 -8.06 22.24
C ARG A 154 1.58 -7.81 21.63
N VAL A 155 1.53 -7.49 20.34
CA VAL A 155 0.31 -7.14 19.60
C VAL A 155 0.14 -8.08 18.44
N HIS A 156 -1.07 -8.51 18.14
CA HIS A 156 -1.34 -9.28 16.93
C HIS A 156 -1.01 -8.44 15.69
N LEU A 157 -0.31 -9.01 14.70
CA LEU A 157 0.13 -8.23 13.53
C LEU A 157 -1.04 -7.62 12.75
N ALA A 158 -2.19 -8.30 12.72
CA ALA A 158 -3.42 -7.74 12.13
C ALA A 158 -3.84 -6.42 12.79
N ASP A 159 -3.73 -6.33 14.13
CA ASP A 159 -4.05 -5.10 14.86
C ASP A 159 -3.04 -3.99 14.55
N ALA A 160 -1.77 -4.35 14.39
CA ALA A 160 -0.74 -3.40 14.00
C ALA A 160 -0.98 -2.84 12.58
N TRP A 161 -1.40 -3.68 11.62
CA TRP A 161 -1.78 -3.23 10.28
C TRP A 161 -3.02 -2.32 10.29
N CYS A 162 -4.02 -2.64 11.10
CA CYS A 162 -5.18 -1.76 11.31
C CYS A 162 -4.74 -0.41 11.89
N GLY A 163 -3.86 -0.42 12.89
CA GLY A 163 -3.30 0.78 13.50
C GLY A 163 -2.55 1.66 12.50
N MET A 164 -1.73 1.06 11.61
CA MET A 164 -1.06 1.77 10.52
C MET A 164 -2.05 2.42 9.56
N SER A 165 -3.14 1.75 9.27
CA SER A 165 -4.19 2.26 8.38
C SER A 165 -5.10 3.29 9.05
N GLY A 166 -4.97 3.50 10.36
CA GLY A 166 -5.81 4.41 11.13
C GLY A 166 -7.22 3.89 11.37
N VAL A 167 -7.42 2.56 11.27
CA VAL A 167 -8.69 1.88 11.53
C VAL A 167 -8.58 0.93 12.73
N ARG A 168 -9.72 0.49 13.26
CA ARG A 168 -9.77 -0.50 14.33
C ARG A 168 -10.14 -1.86 13.77
N PRO A 169 -9.50 -2.97 14.22
CA PRO A 169 -9.92 -4.31 13.85
C PRO A 169 -11.36 -4.55 14.31
N ARG A 170 -12.19 -5.13 13.45
CA ARG A 170 -13.61 -5.33 13.75
C ARG A 170 -13.97 -6.77 14.16
N GLY A 171 -13.01 -7.68 14.17
CA GLY A 171 -13.21 -9.07 14.57
C GLY A 171 -14.23 -9.86 13.73
N ARG A 172 -14.43 -9.45 12.47
CA ARG A 172 -15.34 -10.11 11.53
C ARG A 172 -14.66 -11.26 10.78
N ALA A 173 -15.49 -12.12 10.19
CA ALA A 173 -15.04 -13.17 9.30
C ALA A 173 -14.28 -12.62 8.09
N PRO A 174 -13.36 -13.38 7.52
CA PRO A 174 -12.49 -12.92 6.45
C PRO A 174 -13.27 -12.53 5.18
N LEU A 175 -12.65 -11.69 4.35
CA LEU A 175 -13.12 -11.20 3.05
C LEU A 175 -13.51 -12.31 2.06
N PHE A 176 -13.13 -13.54 2.34
CA PHE A 176 -13.41 -14.72 1.53
C PHE A 176 -14.56 -15.52 2.16
N GLN A 177 -15.59 -15.82 1.38
CA GLN A 177 -16.63 -16.80 1.69
C GLN A 177 -16.60 -17.89 0.64
#